data_183028d6ce0cbf8758047ccb05f14aaf
#
_entry.id   183028d6ce0cbf8758047ccb05f14aaf
#
_cell.length_a   1.000
_cell.length_b   1.000
_cell.length_c   1.000
_cell.angle_alpha   90.00
_cell.angle_beta   90.00
_cell.angle_gamma   90.00
#
_symmetry.space_group_name_H-M   'P 1'
#
loop_
_entity.id
_entity.type
_entity.pdbx_description
1 polymer ?
#
loop_
_entity_poly.entity_id
_entity_poly.type
_entity_poly.pdbx_seq_one_letter_code
_entity_poly.pdbx_strand_id
1 'polypeptide(L)'
;DLFELKTTNWLSFFKNDDKYAREKLSGDLERLRSYYLDRGYINMDIASTQVSITPDKKHVYITVNVNEGEKYKVRDVKLSGDLKVPEDQVKALLLVQKDQVFSRKLMTTTSELITRRLGNEGYTFANVNGVPQPNDEDHTVDIMFVVDPGKRAYVNRINYRGNTKTEDEVLRREMRQMEGGWASTYLIDQSKTRLERLGFFKEVNVETPQVPGTDDQVDVNYSVEEQASGSITASVGFAQSAGLILGGSISQSNFLGTGNKVSIGLTRSEYQTRYNFGFVDPYFTADGVSLGYNAFYRSTDYDDLDVDVASYAVDSYGAGVSLGYPISETSRLTFGLTAQQDKIKTGRYTVDEIFDFVNKEGDNYLNFKASAGWSESTLNKGVLATRGHSQSLVLETTTPGSDLSFFKLDYRGQLFQPLSENYTMRLHTELGYGDGYGSTDGLPFYENYYAGGFNSVRGFKDSTLGPRSTPSRGVGQTGNQGTLADPDQDPLPFGGNVLIQGGAELLFPLPFVKDQRSLRTSLFWDVGNVFDSKCDQSTNGNGVSKSNTQCNDVSLSNMASSVGVGVTWVTALGPLSFALAMPVKKPDNAETQVFQFSLGQTF
;
A
#
# COMPACT_ATOMS: atom_id res chain seq x y z
N ASP A 1 31.88 -8.45 -14.55
CA ASP A 1 30.63 -7.79 -14.09
C ASP A 1 30.84 -6.40 -13.47
N LEU A 2 32.08 -6.08 -13.05
CA LEU A 2 32.43 -4.82 -12.40
C LEU A 2 32.44 -3.63 -13.39
N PHE A 3 32.90 -3.86 -14.63
CA PHE A 3 33.09 -2.84 -15.65
C PHE A 3 31.78 -2.55 -16.42
N GLU A 4 31.57 -1.29 -16.77
CA GLU A 4 30.53 -0.85 -17.70
C GLU A 4 30.91 -1.21 -19.13
N LEU A 5 32.21 -1.05 -19.47
CA LEU A 5 32.76 -1.51 -20.75
C LEU A 5 32.83 -3.04 -20.80
N LYS A 6 32.16 -3.64 -21.76
CA LYS A 6 32.06 -5.09 -21.95
C LYS A 6 32.52 -5.50 -23.36
N THR A 7 32.95 -6.75 -23.49
CA THR A 7 33.18 -7.33 -24.81
C THR A 7 31.90 -7.42 -25.59
N THR A 8 31.96 -7.16 -26.91
CA THR A 8 30.78 -7.19 -27.80
C THR A 8 30.06 -8.52 -27.72
N ASN A 9 28.78 -8.48 -27.45
CA ASN A 9 27.87 -9.61 -27.46
C ASN A 9 26.54 -9.24 -28.18
N TRP A 10 25.67 -10.20 -28.42
CA TRP A 10 24.43 -9.96 -29.17
C TRP A 10 23.47 -8.93 -28.50
N LEU A 11 23.59 -8.69 -27.18
CA LEU A 11 22.81 -7.69 -26.43
C LEU A 11 23.44 -6.29 -26.46
N SER A 12 24.71 -6.17 -26.86
CA SER A 12 25.44 -4.89 -26.89
C SER A 12 24.84 -3.91 -27.87
N PHE A 13 24.13 -4.41 -28.93
CA PHE A 13 23.38 -3.57 -29.85
C PHE A 13 22.32 -2.70 -29.15
N PHE A 14 21.70 -3.21 -28.09
CA PHE A 14 20.68 -2.48 -27.31
C PHE A 14 21.27 -1.67 -26.17
N LYS A 15 22.42 -2.10 -25.58
CA LYS A 15 22.99 -1.53 -24.35
C LYS A 15 24.10 -0.53 -24.59
N ASN A 16 24.73 -0.53 -25.78
CA ASN A 16 25.91 0.27 -26.10
C ASN A 16 27.06 0.15 -25.07
N ASP A 17 27.19 -1.02 -24.42
CA ASP A 17 28.17 -1.30 -23.38
C ASP A 17 29.53 -1.77 -23.95
N ASP A 18 29.58 -2.03 -25.25
CA ASP A 18 30.80 -2.39 -26.02
C ASP A 18 31.47 -1.20 -26.73
N LYS A 19 30.88 0.02 -26.61
CA LYS A 19 31.47 1.21 -27.24
C LYS A 19 32.42 1.89 -26.28
N TYR A 20 33.68 1.98 -26.72
CA TYR A 20 34.74 2.67 -25.98
C TYR A 20 34.42 4.19 -25.84
N ALA A 21 34.48 4.67 -24.61
CA ALA A 21 34.54 6.08 -24.27
C ALA A 21 35.56 6.28 -23.14
N ARG A 22 36.31 7.38 -23.19
CA ARG A 22 37.35 7.67 -22.20
C ARG A 22 36.76 7.82 -20.80
N GLU A 23 35.60 8.43 -20.71
CA GLU A 23 34.86 8.66 -19.48
C GLU A 23 34.42 7.33 -18.85
N LYS A 24 33.93 6.38 -19.66
CA LYS A 24 33.56 5.04 -19.20
C LYS A 24 34.78 4.29 -18.66
N LEU A 25 35.91 4.33 -19.38
CA LEU A 25 37.14 3.69 -18.92
C LEU A 25 37.62 4.32 -17.59
N SER A 26 37.60 5.66 -17.47
CA SER A 26 37.97 6.32 -16.22
C SER A 26 37.04 5.89 -15.06
N GLY A 27 35.72 5.81 -15.30
CA GLY A 27 34.75 5.29 -14.33
C GLY A 27 35.03 3.83 -13.94
N ASP A 28 35.38 2.99 -14.89
CA ASP A 28 35.70 1.58 -14.65
C ASP A 28 36.98 1.41 -13.83
N LEU A 29 38.00 2.23 -14.07
CA LEU A 29 39.24 2.23 -13.28
C LEU A 29 38.98 2.67 -11.83
N GLU A 30 38.14 3.67 -11.61
CA GLU A 30 37.71 4.07 -10.25
C GLU A 30 36.89 2.98 -9.56
N ARG A 31 36.01 2.29 -10.28
CA ARG A 31 35.29 1.11 -9.76
C ARG A 31 36.25 0.00 -9.37
N LEU A 32 37.25 -0.24 -10.19
CA LEU A 32 38.31 -1.24 -9.89
C LEU A 32 39.05 -0.86 -8.62
N ARG A 33 39.51 0.39 -8.50
CA ARG A 33 40.20 0.89 -7.31
C ARG A 33 39.33 0.73 -6.06
N SER A 34 38.06 1.15 -6.13
CA SER A 34 37.09 1.01 -5.04
C SER A 34 36.86 -0.45 -4.66
N TYR A 35 36.80 -1.35 -5.63
CA TYR A 35 36.63 -2.78 -5.40
C TYR A 35 37.76 -3.37 -4.54
N TYR A 36 39.03 -3.01 -4.83
CA TYR A 36 40.19 -3.48 -4.06
C TYR A 36 40.25 -2.83 -2.68
N LEU A 37 40.03 -1.51 -2.58
CA LEU A 37 40.01 -0.78 -1.31
C LEU A 37 38.94 -1.28 -0.36
N ASP A 38 37.81 -1.74 -0.89
CA ASP A 38 36.71 -2.30 -0.08
C ASP A 38 36.99 -3.74 0.38
N ARG A 39 38.05 -4.38 -0.13
CA ARG A 39 38.48 -5.75 0.20
C ARG A 39 39.79 -5.82 0.96
N GLY A 40 40.26 -4.66 1.42
CA GLY A 40 41.42 -4.56 2.30
C GLY A 40 42.75 -4.25 1.59
N TYR A 41 42.78 -4.06 0.31
CA TYR A 41 43.98 -3.78 -0.45
C TYR A 41 44.26 -2.27 -0.47
N ILE A 42 44.76 -1.73 0.64
CA ILE A 42 44.96 -0.28 0.84
C ILE A 42 46.00 0.28 -0.12
N ASN A 43 47.08 -0.49 -0.41
CA ASN A 43 48.22 -0.12 -1.24
C ASN A 43 48.01 -0.48 -2.73
N MET A 44 46.75 -0.80 -3.12
CA MET A 44 46.42 -1.10 -4.52
C MET A 44 46.70 0.10 -5.43
N ASP A 45 47.46 -0.14 -6.50
CA ASP A 45 47.75 0.87 -7.51
C ASP A 45 47.56 0.35 -8.94
N ILE A 46 47.17 1.25 -9.84
CA ILE A 46 47.07 0.96 -11.28
C ILE A 46 48.36 1.43 -11.92
N ALA A 47 49.27 0.46 -12.12
CA ALA A 47 50.63 0.73 -12.63
C ALA A 47 50.59 1.30 -14.06
N SER A 48 49.69 0.83 -14.91
CA SER A 48 49.51 1.39 -16.26
C SER A 48 48.18 1.03 -16.86
N THR A 49 47.68 1.89 -17.74
CA THR A 49 46.50 1.66 -18.58
C THR A 49 46.86 1.94 -20.03
N GLN A 50 46.77 0.93 -20.88
CA GLN A 50 47.07 1.04 -22.31
C GLN A 50 45.83 0.80 -23.13
N VAL A 51 45.58 1.68 -24.09
CA VAL A 51 44.44 1.58 -25.02
C VAL A 51 45.00 1.51 -26.44
N SER A 52 44.76 0.42 -27.12
CA SER A 52 45.17 0.19 -28.51
C SER A 52 43.96 0.08 -29.41
N ILE A 53 43.95 0.85 -30.51
CA ILE A 53 42.87 0.84 -31.50
C ILE A 53 43.40 0.17 -32.78
N THR A 54 42.65 -0.77 -33.33
CA THR A 54 43.02 -1.43 -34.58
C THR A 54 43.07 -0.44 -35.75
N PRO A 55 43.90 -0.67 -36.80
CA PRO A 55 43.99 0.22 -37.95
C PRO A 55 42.66 0.43 -38.68
N ASP A 56 41.76 -0.56 -38.66
CA ASP A 56 40.41 -0.49 -39.21
C ASP A 56 39.40 0.22 -38.31
N LYS A 57 39.83 0.66 -37.11
CA LYS A 57 39.03 1.34 -36.06
C LYS A 57 37.80 0.57 -35.60
N LYS A 58 37.80 -0.76 -35.77
CA LYS A 58 36.65 -1.60 -35.37
C LYS A 58 36.80 -2.20 -33.99
N HIS A 59 38.01 -2.36 -33.49
CA HIS A 59 38.29 -2.98 -32.20
C HIS A 59 39.20 -2.09 -31.33
N VAL A 60 38.94 -2.12 -30.04
CA VAL A 60 39.71 -1.44 -29.01
C VAL A 60 40.18 -2.49 -28.00
N TYR A 61 41.48 -2.55 -27.75
CA TYR A 61 42.06 -3.38 -26.72
C TYR A 61 42.49 -2.50 -25.56
N ILE A 62 42.03 -2.86 -24.36
CA ILE A 62 42.33 -2.15 -23.12
C ILE A 62 43.12 -3.11 -22.22
N THR A 63 44.35 -2.72 -21.86
CA THR A 63 45.19 -3.47 -20.93
C THR A 63 45.37 -2.62 -19.68
N VAL A 64 44.96 -3.15 -18.53
CA VAL A 64 45.13 -2.52 -17.22
C VAL A 64 46.09 -3.38 -16.39
N ASN A 65 47.23 -2.82 -16.01
CA ASN A 65 48.18 -3.48 -15.13
C ASN A 65 47.96 -2.98 -13.70
N VAL A 66 47.72 -3.90 -12.80
CA VAL A 66 47.37 -3.63 -11.41
C VAL A 66 48.41 -4.22 -10.48
N ASN A 67 48.82 -3.44 -9.49
CA ASN A 67 49.56 -3.95 -8.33
C ASN A 67 48.56 -4.01 -7.15
N GLU A 68 48.18 -5.21 -6.73
CA GLU A 68 47.14 -5.39 -5.70
C GLU A 68 47.65 -5.00 -4.31
N GLY A 69 48.92 -5.24 -4.01
CA GLY A 69 49.46 -5.10 -2.66
C GLY A 69 48.96 -6.19 -1.70
N GLU A 70 49.19 -5.98 -0.42
CA GLU A 70 48.80 -6.92 0.63
C GLU A 70 47.41 -6.56 1.21
N LYS A 71 46.76 -7.54 1.82
CA LYS A 71 45.40 -7.41 2.40
C LYS A 71 45.47 -7.03 3.88
N TYR A 72 44.90 -5.90 4.23
CA TYR A 72 44.91 -5.32 5.58
C TYR A 72 43.63 -5.66 6.37
N LYS A 73 43.81 -5.87 7.69
CA LYS A 73 42.74 -6.00 8.67
C LYS A 73 42.74 -4.82 9.63
N VAL A 74 41.57 -4.45 10.12
CA VAL A 74 41.41 -3.39 11.12
C VAL A 74 41.94 -3.90 12.47
N ARG A 75 42.94 -3.22 13.05
CA ARG A 75 43.47 -3.52 14.36
C ARG A 75 42.74 -2.78 15.47
N ASP A 76 42.48 -1.48 15.27
CA ASP A 76 41.84 -0.64 16.25
C ASP A 76 41.02 0.48 15.58
N VAL A 77 39.93 0.95 16.26
CA VAL A 77 39.12 2.06 15.80
C VAL A 77 38.99 3.08 16.90
N LYS A 78 39.45 4.31 16.66
CA LYS A 78 39.48 5.40 17.63
C LYS A 78 38.61 6.57 17.18
N LEU A 79 37.99 7.21 18.16
CA LEU A 79 37.31 8.48 18.01
C LEU A 79 38.18 9.58 18.62
N SER A 80 38.30 10.72 17.94
CA SER A 80 39.06 11.88 18.38
C SER A 80 38.30 13.15 18.05
N GLY A 81 38.51 14.21 18.82
CA GLY A 81 37.85 15.48 18.62
C GLY A 81 36.68 15.71 19.59
N ASP A 82 35.82 16.68 19.29
CA ASP A 82 34.68 17.09 20.11
C ASP A 82 33.38 16.45 19.59
N LEU A 83 32.90 15.44 20.26
CA LEU A 83 31.76 14.63 19.77
C LEU A 83 30.41 15.36 19.85
N LYS A 84 30.23 16.31 20.80
CA LYS A 84 28.94 17.03 21.05
C LYS A 84 27.70 16.17 21.30
N VAL A 85 27.80 14.88 21.14
CA VAL A 85 26.78 13.86 21.39
C VAL A 85 27.37 12.75 22.26
N PRO A 86 26.58 11.97 23.00
CA PRO A 86 27.08 10.86 23.80
C PRO A 86 27.94 9.89 22.99
N GLU A 87 29.11 9.53 23.53
CA GLU A 87 30.09 8.69 22.81
C GLU A 87 29.55 7.30 22.47
N ASP A 88 28.70 6.74 23.32
CA ASP A 88 28.00 5.48 23.09
C ASP A 88 27.11 5.51 21.84
N GLN A 89 26.45 6.63 21.58
CA GLN A 89 25.66 6.80 20.35
C GLN A 89 26.54 6.88 19.11
N VAL A 90 27.70 7.52 19.20
CA VAL A 90 28.67 7.56 18.08
C VAL A 90 29.27 6.19 17.85
N LYS A 91 29.63 5.47 18.91
CA LYS A 91 30.15 4.09 18.82
C LYS A 91 29.16 3.14 18.17
N ALA A 92 27.87 3.31 18.40
CA ALA A 92 26.81 2.51 17.76
C ALA A 92 26.72 2.72 16.23
N LEU A 93 27.27 3.82 15.70
CA LEU A 93 27.29 4.13 14.27
C LEU A 93 28.54 3.58 13.55
N LEU A 94 29.52 3.05 14.30
CA LEU A 94 30.75 2.51 13.72
C LEU A 94 30.46 1.19 12.98
N LEU A 95 30.49 1.23 11.66
CA LEU A 95 30.34 0.05 10.81
C LEU A 95 31.64 -0.74 10.70
N VAL A 96 32.77 -0.10 11.01
CA VAL A 96 34.09 -0.70 10.99
C VAL A 96 34.39 -1.30 12.36
N GLN A 97 34.77 -2.58 12.41
CA GLN A 97 35.03 -3.31 13.64
C GLN A 97 36.44 -3.88 13.64
N LYS A 98 36.99 -4.11 14.85
CA LYS A 98 38.26 -4.79 15.04
C LYS A 98 38.27 -6.18 14.38
N ASP A 99 39.42 -6.59 13.86
CA ASP A 99 39.68 -7.86 13.17
C ASP A 99 38.93 -8.05 11.83
N GLN A 100 38.11 -7.06 11.44
CA GLN A 100 37.46 -7.04 10.13
C GLN A 100 38.44 -6.67 9.02
N VAL A 101 38.20 -7.15 7.82
CA VAL A 101 38.92 -6.69 6.62
C VAL A 101 38.63 -5.21 6.41
N PHE A 102 39.67 -4.42 6.15
CA PHE A 102 39.51 -3.01 5.84
C PHE A 102 38.56 -2.79 4.65
N SER A 103 37.68 -1.81 4.75
CA SER A 103 36.83 -1.36 3.67
C SER A 103 36.72 0.17 3.68
N ARG A 104 37.17 0.80 2.60
CA ARG A 104 37.06 2.25 2.42
C ARG A 104 35.61 2.70 2.47
N LYS A 105 34.70 1.93 1.84
CA LYS A 105 33.26 2.20 1.84
C LYS A 105 32.70 2.24 3.25
N LEU A 106 32.98 1.24 4.10
CA LEU A 106 32.49 1.22 5.48
C LEU A 106 33.04 2.39 6.29
N MET A 107 34.32 2.75 6.09
CA MET A 107 34.93 3.91 6.76
C MET A 107 34.25 5.23 6.33
N THR A 108 34.05 5.46 5.03
CA THR A 108 33.38 6.66 4.52
C THR A 108 31.93 6.72 5.00
N THR A 109 31.19 5.60 4.90
CA THR A 109 29.79 5.54 5.39
C THR A 109 29.73 5.80 6.90
N THR A 110 30.69 5.31 7.69
CA THR A 110 30.75 5.63 9.12
C THR A 110 30.94 7.13 9.34
N SER A 111 31.86 7.77 8.62
CA SER A 111 32.03 9.23 8.69
C SER A 111 30.76 9.98 8.36
N GLU A 112 30.05 9.58 7.30
CA GLU A 112 28.76 10.16 6.89
C GLU A 112 27.67 9.98 7.97
N LEU A 113 27.58 8.80 8.59
CA LEU A 113 26.63 8.54 9.68
C LEU A 113 26.88 9.42 10.90
N ILE A 114 28.16 9.58 11.29
CA ILE A 114 28.53 10.45 12.42
C ILE A 114 28.23 11.91 12.07
N THR A 115 28.60 12.38 10.87
CA THR A 115 28.28 13.74 10.40
C THR A 115 26.78 13.98 10.42
N ARG A 116 25.98 13.04 9.94
CA ARG A 116 24.51 13.12 9.95
C ARG A 116 23.95 13.17 11.37
N ARG A 117 24.51 12.37 12.29
CA ARG A 117 24.09 12.39 13.72
C ARG A 117 24.36 13.74 14.37
N LEU A 118 25.52 14.35 14.09
CA LEU A 118 25.85 15.70 14.54
C LEU A 118 24.95 16.75 13.90
N GLY A 119 24.67 16.63 12.59
CA GLY A 119 23.75 17.50 11.87
C GLY A 119 22.32 17.48 12.43
N ASN A 120 21.86 16.36 12.98
CA ASN A 120 20.55 16.28 13.64
C ASN A 120 20.47 17.14 14.92
N GLU A 121 21.60 17.43 15.55
CA GLU A 121 21.72 18.30 16.72
C GLU A 121 22.09 19.74 16.36
N GLY A 122 22.05 20.10 15.07
CA GLY A 122 22.32 21.44 14.58
C GLY A 122 23.77 21.70 14.17
N TYR A 123 24.66 20.72 14.24
CA TYR A 123 26.03 20.87 13.75
C TYR A 123 26.11 20.56 12.26
N THR A 124 25.46 21.41 11.46
CA THR A 124 25.25 21.21 10.00
C THR A 124 26.57 21.23 9.22
N PHE A 125 27.59 21.92 9.74
CA PHE A 125 28.90 22.03 9.12
C PHE A 125 29.93 21.07 9.73
N ALA A 126 29.48 20.07 10.50
CA ALA A 126 30.37 19.07 11.08
C ALA A 126 31.18 18.36 9.98
N ASN A 127 32.48 18.22 10.24
CA ASN A 127 33.39 17.48 9.40
C ASN A 127 33.94 16.28 10.17
N VAL A 128 33.73 15.08 9.59
CA VAL A 128 34.18 13.83 10.19
C VAL A 128 35.04 13.09 9.18
N ASN A 129 36.33 12.99 9.47
CA ASN A 129 37.30 12.34 8.59
C ASN A 129 37.80 11.03 9.20
N GLY A 130 37.59 9.93 8.47
CA GLY A 130 38.23 8.65 8.77
C GLY A 130 39.66 8.63 8.20
N VAL A 131 40.63 8.54 9.07
CA VAL A 131 42.06 8.50 8.70
C VAL A 131 42.60 7.10 8.92
N PRO A 132 42.87 6.31 7.87
CA PRO A 132 43.51 5.02 8.00
C PRO A 132 45.02 5.20 8.22
N GLN A 133 45.57 4.46 9.18
CA GLN A 133 46.99 4.41 9.49
C GLN A 133 47.46 2.96 9.30
N PRO A 134 47.96 2.60 8.09
CA PRO A 134 48.42 1.25 7.81
C PRO A 134 49.73 0.95 8.52
N ASN A 135 49.89 -0.29 8.97
CA ASN A 135 51.13 -0.88 9.45
C ASN A 135 51.51 -2.01 8.47
N ASP A 136 52.56 -1.79 7.71
CA ASP A 136 53.01 -2.72 6.67
C ASP A 136 53.72 -3.97 7.24
N GLU A 137 54.18 -3.93 8.50
CA GLU A 137 54.87 -5.06 9.12
C GLU A 137 53.93 -6.23 9.46
N ASP A 138 52.73 -5.92 9.91
CA ASP A 138 51.72 -6.92 10.31
C ASP A 138 50.44 -6.88 9.46
N HIS A 139 50.42 -6.09 8.37
CA HIS A 139 49.29 -5.90 7.47
C HIS A 139 47.99 -5.54 8.20
N THR A 140 48.12 -4.64 9.17
CA THR A 140 47.01 -4.11 9.92
C THR A 140 46.81 -2.62 9.69
N VAL A 141 45.63 -2.10 10.01
CA VAL A 141 45.33 -0.68 9.90
C VAL A 141 44.57 -0.21 11.14
N ASP A 142 45.04 0.88 11.74
CA ASP A 142 44.29 1.63 12.74
C ASP A 142 43.48 2.69 12.03
N ILE A 143 42.19 2.85 12.42
CA ILE A 143 41.32 3.86 11.84
C ILE A 143 40.98 4.87 12.92
N MET A 144 41.30 6.14 12.66
CA MET A 144 40.95 7.24 13.55
C MET A 144 39.89 8.13 12.91
N PHE A 145 38.72 8.22 13.52
CA PHE A 145 37.71 9.18 13.11
C PHE A 145 37.93 10.49 13.88
N VAL A 146 38.33 11.52 13.13
CA VAL A 146 38.55 12.87 13.67
C VAL A 146 37.27 13.67 13.46
N VAL A 147 36.66 14.09 14.58
CA VAL A 147 35.38 14.80 14.60
C VAL A 147 35.62 16.26 14.90
N ASP A 148 35.27 17.12 13.94
CA ASP A 148 35.17 18.57 14.11
C ASP A 148 33.71 18.99 13.92
N PRO A 149 32.96 19.29 14.99
CA PRO A 149 31.54 19.62 14.89
C PRO A 149 31.29 21.03 14.35
N GLY A 150 32.28 21.92 14.39
CA GLY A 150 32.06 23.33 14.10
C GLY A 150 31.12 24.02 15.09
N LYS A 151 30.47 25.10 14.67
CA LYS A 151 29.45 25.82 15.43
C LYS A 151 28.07 25.22 15.19
N ARG A 152 27.19 25.30 16.20
CA ARG A 152 25.77 24.93 16.04
C ARG A 152 25.09 26.00 15.18
N ALA A 153 24.43 25.58 14.11
CA ALA A 153 23.73 26.47 13.20
C ALA A 153 22.23 26.56 13.54
N TYR A 154 21.66 27.75 13.34
CA TYR A 154 20.24 28.04 13.54
C TYR A 154 19.62 28.45 12.22
N VAL A 155 18.35 28.06 11.98
CA VAL A 155 17.62 28.43 10.79
C VAL A 155 17.16 29.89 10.89
N ASN A 156 17.69 30.75 10.03
CA ASN A 156 17.27 32.14 9.92
C ASN A 156 15.92 32.24 9.20
N ARG A 157 15.81 31.65 8.02
CA ARG A 157 14.60 31.70 7.19
C ARG A 157 14.44 30.44 6.35
N ILE A 158 13.18 30.06 6.08
CA ILE A 158 12.83 29.01 5.13
C ILE A 158 12.19 29.65 3.91
N ASN A 159 12.83 29.49 2.75
CA ASN A 159 12.43 30.07 1.47
C ASN A 159 11.94 28.98 0.52
N TYR A 160 10.95 29.32 -0.31
CA TYR A 160 10.40 28.46 -1.35
C TYR A 160 10.59 29.09 -2.72
N ARG A 161 10.91 28.29 -3.74
CA ARG A 161 11.08 28.73 -5.12
C ARG A 161 10.54 27.66 -6.08
N GLY A 162 9.95 28.11 -7.20
CA GLY A 162 9.45 27.23 -8.25
C GLY A 162 7.98 26.81 -8.11
N ASN A 163 7.32 27.15 -7.01
CA ASN A 163 5.91 26.91 -6.78
C ASN A 163 5.06 28.03 -7.43
N THR A 164 4.85 27.93 -8.72
CA THR A 164 4.15 28.96 -9.51
C THR A 164 2.62 28.86 -9.43
N LYS A 165 2.10 27.66 -9.15
CA LYS A 165 0.66 27.35 -8.99
C LYS A 165 0.30 27.02 -7.56
N THR A 166 1.19 26.30 -6.86
CA THR A 166 0.97 25.87 -5.48
C THR A 166 1.24 27.02 -4.53
N GLU A 167 0.31 27.28 -3.64
CA GLU A 167 0.43 28.33 -2.63
C GLU A 167 1.55 28.05 -1.63
N ASP A 168 2.26 29.07 -1.15
CA ASP A 168 3.34 28.93 -0.16
C ASP A 168 2.87 28.24 1.13
N GLU A 169 1.63 28.47 1.53
CA GLU A 169 1.03 27.82 2.70
C GLU A 169 1.05 26.30 2.59
N VAL A 170 0.85 25.76 1.38
CA VAL A 170 0.87 24.30 1.13
C VAL A 170 2.26 23.73 1.37
N LEU A 171 3.33 24.46 1.00
CA LEU A 171 4.69 24.02 1.28
C LEU A 171 5.02 24.19 2.76
N ARG A 172 4.65 25.33 3.35
CA ARG A 172 4.98 25.70 4.72
C ARG A 172 4.38 24.74 5.76
N ARG A 173 3.15 24.28 5.57
CA ARG A 173 2.50 23.30 6.47
C ARG A 173 3.17 21.91 6.47
N GLU A 174 3.95 21.59 5.44
CA GLU A 174 4.70 20.33 5.38
C GLU A 174 6.05 20.41 6.11
N MET A 175 6.47 21.60 6.55
CA MET A 175 7.75 21.75 7.23
C MET A 175 7.73 21.12 8.63
N ARG A 176 8.82 20.44 8.93
CA ARG A 176 9.14 19.93 10.27
C ARG A 176 10.25 20.73 10.93
N GLN A 177 11.13 21.31 10.10
CA GLN A 177 12.10 22.30 10.55
C GLN A 177 11.41 23.64 10.76
N MET A 178 11.67 24.29 11.88
CA MET A 178 11.15 25.62 12.19
C MET A 178 12.23 26.68 12.04
N GLU A 179 11.83 27.90 11.66
CA GLU A 179 12.66 29.08 11.71
C GLU A 179 13.03 29.42 13.19
N GLY A 180 14.23 29.91 13.42
CA GLY A 180 14.75 30.19 14.77
C GLY A 180 15.22 28.99 15.58
N GLY A 181 14.87 27.77 15.16
CA GLY A 181 15.37 26.54 15.76
C GLY A 181 16.75 26.15 15.22
N TRP A 182 17.47 25.23 15.90
CA TRP A 182 18.70 24.69 15.32
C TRP A 182 18.42 23.92 14.02
N ALA A 183 19.33 24.04 13.07
CA ALA A 183 19.20 23.42 11.75
C ALA A 183 19.43 21.90 11.83
N SER A 184 18.37 21.14 12.01
CA SER A 184 18.43 19.68 12.08
C SER A 184 18.39 19.09 10.67
N THR A 185 19.45 18.39 10.26
CA THR A 185 19.48 17.67 8.98
C THR A 185 18.32 16.71 8.84
N TYR A 186 17.95 16.01 9.91
CA TYR A 186 16.80 15.10 9.93
C TYR A 186 15.47 15.82 9.66
N LEU A 187 15.22 16.95 10.34
CA LEU A 187 13.95 17.69 10.16
C LEU A 187 13.86 18.35 8.78
N ILE A 188 15.00 18.81 8.23
CA ILE A 188 15.10 19.35 6.87
C ILE A 188 14.82 18.26 5.84
N ASP A 189 15.44 17.09 5.97
CA ASP A 189 15.19 15.93 5.09
C ASP A 189 13.76 15.41 5.21
N GLN A 190 13.18 15.37 6.41
CA GLN A 190 11.77 15.03 6.62
C GLN A 190 10.84 16.00 5.90
N SER A 191 11.12 17.31 5.98
CA SER A 191 10.33 18.32 5.28
C SER A 191 10.41 18.12 3.76
N LYS A 192 11.60 17.86 3.23
CA LYS A 192 11.79 17.50 1.81
C LYS A 192 10.97 16.28 1.42
N THR A 193 11.08 15.18 2.18
CA THR A 193 10.35 13.95 1.93
C THR A 193 8.83 14.15 1.96
N ARG A 194 8.33 15.02 2.83
CA ARG A 194 6.91 15.35 2.90
C ARG A 194 6.46 16.12 1.66
N LEU A 195 7.24 17.09 1.19
CA LEU A 195 6.95 17.77 -0.09
C LEU A 195 6.93 16.80 -1.28
N GLU A 196 7.89 15.88 -1.35
CA GLU A 196 7.94 14.83 -2.38
C GLU A 196 6.69 13.93 -2.34
N ARG A 197 6.20 13.58 -1.15
CA ARG A 197 5.00 12.74 -0.96
C ARG A 197 3.69 13.39 -1.38
N LEU A 198 3.62 14.72 -1.46
CA LEU A 198 2.43 15.40 -1.98
C LEU A 198 2.11 15.01 -3.42
N GLY A 199 3.13 14.63 -4.20
CA GLY A 199 2.97 14.32 -5.62
C GLY A 199 2.69 15.52 -6.50
N PHE A 200 2.88 16.75 -6.00
CA PHE A 200 2.72 18.02 -6.74
C PHE A 200 3.99 18.43 -7.45
N PHE A 201 5.12 17.88 -7.01
CA PHE A 201 6.45 18.22 -7.47
C PHE A 201 7.14 17.01 -8.09
N LYS A 202 7.77 17.21 -9.23
CA LYS A 202 8.61 16.25 -9.93
C LYS A 202 9.97 16.12 -9.24
N GLU A 203 10.47 17.25 -8.75
CA GLU A 203 11.76 17.34 -8.07
C GLU A 203 11.65 18.32 -6.91
N VAL A 204 12.27 17.99 -5.78
CA VAL A 204 12.41 18.84 -4.61
C VAL A 204 13.87 18.86 -4.20
N ASN A 205 14.50 20.02 -4.30
CA ASN A 205 15.87 20.25 -3.86
C ASN A 205 15.89 21.14 -2.62
N VAL A 206 16.85 20.89 -1.73
CA VAL A 206 17.06 21.69 -0.53
C VAL A 206 18.53 22.07 -0.42
N GLU A 207 18.77 23.34 -0.16
CA GLU A 207 20.10 23.90 0.10
C GLU A 207 20.08 24.66 1.42
N THR A 208 21.18 24.59 2.14
CA THR A 208 21.34 25.25 3.45
C THR A 208 22.53 26.21 3.45
N PRO A 209 22.50 27.29 2.63
CA PRO A 209 23.59 28.26 2.60
C PRO A 209 23.70 29.00 3.93
N GLN A 210 24.95 29.28 4.33
CA GLN A 210 25.23 30.14 5.49
C GLN A 210 24.79 31.57 5.19
N VAL A 211 24.20 32.24 6.16
CA VAL A 211 23.79 33.65 6.06
C VAL A 211 25.03 34.52 6.07
N PRO A 212 25.25 35.36 5.04
CA PRO A 212 26.42 36.24 4.99
C PRO A 212 26.57 37.12 6.24
N GLY A 213 27.77 37.14 6.82
CA GLY A 213 28.08 37.92 8.01
C GLY A 213 27.71 37.26 9.35
N THR A 214 27.24 36.02 9.32
CA THR A 214 26.97 35.22 10.53
C THR A 214 27.76 33.90 10.46
N ASP A 215 28.15 33.38 11.62
CA ASP A 215 28.89 32.10 11.70
C ASP A 215 28.00 30.93 12.12
N ASP A 216 26.77 31.21 12.54
CA ASP A 216 25.86 30.26 13.18
C ASP A 216 24.42 30.31 12.63
N GLN A 217 24.22 30.99 11.48
CA GLN A 217 22.90 31.04 10.84
C GLN A 217 22.93 30.47 9.42
N VAL A 218 21.87 29.76 9.08
CA VAL A 218 21.64 29.21 7.74
C VAL A 218 20.25 29.56 7.24
N ASP A 219 20.13 29.83 5.97
CA ASP A 219 18.83 29.83 5.27
C ASP A 219 18.56 28.43 4.73
N VAL A 220 17.31 27.99 4.81
CA VAL A 220 16.87 26.72 4.20
C VAL A 220 16.07 27.05 2.95
N ASN A 221 16.63 26.75 1.78
CA ASN A 221 16.01 27.05 0.48
C ASN A 221 15.48 25.77 -0.15
N TYR A 222 14.15 25.64 -0.23
CA TYR A 222 13.50 24.60 -1.00
C TYR A 222 13.22 25.09 -2.41
N SER A 223 13.77 24.40 -3.41
CA SER A 223 13.50 24.62 -4.83
C SER A 223 12.70 23.46 -5.37
N VAL A 224 11.52 23.74 -5.93
CA VAL A 224 10.60 22.72 -6.43
C VAL A 224 10.36 22.87 -7.93
N GLU A 225 10.20 21.75 -8.64
CA GLU A 225 9.71 21.70 -10.02
C GLU A 225 8.30 21.11 -10.00
N GLU A 226 7.29 21.93 -10.31
CA GLU A 226 5.89 21.48 -10.29
C GLU A 226 5.60 20.51 -11.42
N GLN A 227 4.74 19.54 -11.14
CA GLN A 227 4.20 18.60 -12.11
C GLN A 227 2.67 18.64 -12.14
N ALA A 228 2.09 18.01 -13.15
CA ALA A 228 0.64 17.86 -13.21
C ALA A 228 0.14 17.02 -12.02
N SER A 229 -0.68 17.63 -11.16
CA SER A 229 -1.30 17.00 -9.98
C SER A 229 -2.70 16.44 -10.26
N GLY A 230 -3.17 16.57 -11.51
CA GLY A 230 -4.43 16.01 -12.00
C GLY A 230 -4.21 14.74 -12.82
N SER A 231 -5.14 13.82 -12.73
CA SER A 231 -5.18 12.61 -13.54
C SER A 231 -6.59 12.36 -14.08
N ILE A 232 -6.65 11.90 -15.32
CA ILE A 232 -7.85 11.35 -15.95
C ILE A 232 -7.55 9.88 -16.22
N THR A 233 -8.35 9.00 -15.67
CA THR A 233 -8.16 7.56 -15.83
C THR A 233 -9.40 6.97 -16.48
N ALA A 234 -9.21 6.17 -17.49
CA ALA A 234 -10.22 5.26 -18.05
C ALA A 234 -9.72 3.83 -17.83
N SER A 235 -10.57 2.97 -17.32
CA SER A 235 -10.25 1.57 -17.05
C SER A 235 -11.29 0.65 -17.65
N VAL A 236 -10.81 -0.51 -18.11
CA VAL A 236 -11.63 -1.63 -18.55
C VAL A 236 -11.16 -2.83 -17.74
N GLY A 237 -12.08 -3.51 -17.11
CA GLY A 237 -11.80 -4.70 -16.34
C GLY A 237 -12.77 -5.82 -16.69
N PHE A 238 -12.48 -7.00 -16.19
CA PHE A 238 -13.37 -8.15 -16.25
C PHE A 238 -13.23 -8.97 -14.98
N ALA A 239 -14.35 -9.36 -14.39
CA ALA A 239 -14.41 -10.33 -13.31
C ALA A 239 -15.45 -11.40 -13.63
N GLN A 240 -15.22 -12.64 -13.21
CA GLN A 240 -16.11 -13.76 -13.52
C GLN A 240 -17.53 -13.56 -12.96
N SER A 241 -17.65 -12.90 -11.80
CA SER A 241 -18.94 -12.61 -11.16
C SER A 241 -19.60 -11.31 -11.61
N ALA A 242 -18.83 -10.35 -12.11
CA ALA A 242 -19.31 -9.00 -12.40
C ALA A 242 -19.31 -8.65 -13.90
N GLY A 243 -18.88 -9.60 -14.76
CA GLY A 243 -18.76 -9.40 -16.19
C GLY A 243 -17.77 -8.30 -16.56
N LEU A 244 -18.10 -7.53 -17.59
CA LEU A 244 -17.32 -6.40 -18.06
C LEU A 244 -17.47 -5.20 -17.12
N ILE A 245 -16.34 -4.65 -16.67
CA ILE A 245 -16.29 -3.48 -15.78
C ILE A 245 -15.67 -2.31 -16.54
N LEU A 246 -16.40 -1.22 -16.64
CA LEU A 246 -15.94 0.04 -17.22
C LEU A 246 -15.79 1.08 -16.12
N GLY A 247 -14.66 1.73 -16.06
CA GLY A 247 -14.37 2.78 -15.10
C GLY A 247 -13.86 4.05 -15.74
N GLY A 248 -14.20 5.18 -15.14
CA GLY A 248 -13.64 6.48 -15.48
C GLY A 248 -13.49 7.33 -14.23
N SER A 249 -12.37 8.03 -14.08
CA SER A 249 -12.20 8.96 -12.98
C SER A 249 -11.38 10.19 -13.38
N ILE A 250 -11.74 11.31 -12.77
CA ILE A 250 -10.99 12.56 -12.81
C ILE A 250 -10.61 12.88 -11.38
N SER A 251 -9.32 13.09 -11.13
CA SER A 251 -8.82 13.47 -9.80
C SER A 251 -7.82 14.61 -9.94
N GLN A 252 -7.95 15.60 -9.07
CA GLN A 252 -7.04 16.73 -8.95
C GLN A 252 -6.59 16.83 -7.49
N SER A 253 -5.31 16.60 -7.22
CA SER A 253 -4.78 16.55 -5.85
C SER A 253 -4.33 17.91 -5.31
N ASN A 254 -4.17 18.91 -6.18
CA ASN A 254 -3.83 20.28 -5.82
C ASN A 254 -4.79 21.24 -6.53
N PHE A 255 -6.06 21.19 -6.12
CA PHE A 255 -7.12 21.97 -6.76
C PHE A 255 -6.89 23.46 -6.51
N LEU A 256 -6.75 24.22 -7.60
CA LEU A 256 -6.45 25.66 -7.59
C LEU A 256 -5.19 26.05 -6.80
N GLY A 257 -4.24 25.14 -6.58
CA GLY A 257 -3.00 25.42 -5.84
C GLY A 257 -3.11 25.35 -4.32
N THR A 258 -4.30 25.06 -3.77
CA THR A 258 -4.59 25.06 -2.32
C THR A 258 -4.18 23.77 -1.62
N GLY A 259 -3.74 22.75 -2.37
CA GLY A 259 -3.47 21.42 -1.85
C GLY A 259 -4.73 20.59 -1.57
N ASN A 260 -5.92 21.10 -1.89
CA ASN A 260 -7.17 20.37 -1.74
C ASN A 260 -7.33 19.34 -2.85
N LYS A 261 -7.99 18.23 -2.54
CA LYS A 261 -8.23 17.15 -3.49
C LYS A 261 -9.70 17.14 -3.93
N VAL A 262 -9.91 17.10 -5.24
CA VAL A 262 -11.23 16.87 -5.86
C VAL A 262 -11.17 15.60 -6.66
N SER A 263 -12.19 14.78 -6.57
CA SER A 263 -12.30 13.54 -7.35
C SER A 263 -13.74 13.28 -7.80
N ILE A 264 -13.88 12.82 -9.03
CA ILE A 264 -15.13 12.35 -9.61
C ILE A 264 -14.85 10.98 -10.21
N GLY A 265 -15.68 10.01 -9.90
CA GLY A 265 -15.54 8.65 -10.41
C GLY A 265 -16.87 8.10 -10.92
N LEU A 266 -16.79 7.28 -11.94
CA LEU A 266 -17.86 6.48 -12.49
C LEU A 266 -17.34 5.05 -12.63
N THR A 267 -18.11 4.07 -12.17
CA THR A 267 -17.86 2.66 -12.45
C THR A 267 -19.17 2.00 -12.86
N ARG A 268 -19.12 1.18 -13.91
CA ARG A 268 -20.27 0.39 -14.37
C ARG A 268 -19.82 -1.03 -14.65
N SER A 269 -20.53 -1.99 -14.08
CA SER A 269 -20.49 -3.41 -14.43
C SER A 269 -21.88 -3.87 -14.88
N GLU A 270 -22.05 -5.14 -15.16
CA GLU A 270 -23.35 -5.70 -15.52
C GLU A 270 -24.37 -5.49 -14.40
N TYR A 271 -23.97 -5.75 -13.15
CA TYR A 271 -24.88 -5.68 -12.00
C TYR A 271 -24.81 -4.38 -11.19
N GLN A 272 -23.81 -3.50 -11.42
CA GLN A 272 -23.67 -2.30 -10.59
C GLN A 272 -23.27 -1.08 -11.38
N THR A 273 -23.91 0.04 -11.09
CA THR A 273 -23.51 1.39 -11.52
C THR A 273 -23.22 2.24 -10.31
N ARG A 274 -22.07 2.92 -10.29
CA ARG A 274 -21.65 3.80 -9.19
C ARG A 274 -21.14 5.12 -9.72
N TYR A 275 -21.61 6.23 -9.14
CA TYR A 275 -21.06 7.57 -9.29
C TYR A 275 -20.58 8.03 -7.92
N ASN A 276 -19.43 8.66 -7.86
CA ASN A 276 -18.92 9.25 -6.64
C ASN A 276 -18.27 10.59 -6.91
N PHE A 277 -18.49 11.52 -5.99
CA PHE A 277 -17.83 12.81 -5.88
C PHE A 277 -17.14 12.87 -4.52
N GLY A 278 -15.91 13.39 -4.49
CA GLY A 278 -15.17 13.62 -3.27
C GLY A 278 -14.41 14.95 -3.32
N PHE A 279 -14.45 15.67 -2.20
CA PHE A 279 -13.63 16.82 -1.92
C PHE A 279 -12.93 16.60 -0.58
N VAL A 280 -11.63 16.86 -0.48
CA VAL A 280 -10.88 16.74 0.78
C VAL A 280 -9.95 17.94 0.92
N ASP A 281 -10.10 18.65 2.03
CA ASP A 281 -9.12 19.59 2.54
C ASP A 281 -8.23 18.84 3.55
N PRO A 282 -6.97 18.55 3.24
CA PRO A 282 -6.09 17.77 4.10
C PRO A 282 -5.61 18.54 5.33
N TYR A 283 -5.76 19.87 5.34
CA TYR A 283 -5.32 20.75 6.42
C TYR A 283 -6.41 21.78 6.77
N PHE A 284 -7.62 21.30 7.04
CA PHE A 284 -8.70 22.14 7.55
C PHE A 284 -8.31 22.87 8.85
N THR A 285 -7.44 22.25 9.65
CA THR A 285 -6.77 22.90 10.77
C THR A 285 -5.25 22.86 10.61
N ALA A 286 -4.54 23.77 11.25
CA ALA A 286 -3.08 23.82 11.22
C ALA A 286 -2.39 22.54 11.71
N ASP A 287 -3.04 21.79 12.60
CA ASP A 287 -2.56 20.50 13.13
C ASP A 287 -2.75 19.32 12.16
N GLY A 288 -3.27 19.57 10.94
CA GLY A 288 -3.43 18.56 9.91
C GLY A 288 -4.70 17.70 10.05
N VAL A 289 -5.73 18.20 10.75
CA VAL A 289 -7.07 17.63 10.70
C VAL A 289 -7.63 17.86 9.30
N SER A 290 -8.01 16.78 8.62
CA SER A 290 -8.62 16.88 7.29
C SER A 290 -10.15 16.96 7.37
N LEU A 291 -10.75 17.72 6.46
CA LEU A 291 -12.19 17.79 6.26
C LEU A 291 -12.54 17.26 4.86
N GLY A 292 -13.41 16.27 4.81
CA GLY A 292 -13.87 15.66 3.57
C GLY A 292 -15.38 15.84 3.37
N TYR A 293 -15.77 16.03 2.12
CA TYR A 293 -17.15 15.95 1.66
C TYR A 293 -17.26 14.88 0.60
N ASN A 294 -18.30 14.08 0.65
CA ASN A 294 -18.57 13.08 -0.37
C ASN A 294 -20.04 13.08 -0.76
N ALA A 295 -20.31 12.74 -2.00
CA ALA A 295 -21.64 12.43 -2.50
C ALA A 295 -21.56 11.23 -3.43
N PHE A 296 -22.54 10.36 -3.39
CA PHE A 296 -22.55 9.15 -4.19
C PHE A 296 -23.94 8.76 -4.64
N TYR A 297 -23.99 8.03 -5.74
CA TYR A 297 -25.11 7.23 -6.20
C TYR A 297 -24.60 5.84 -6.55
N ARG A 298 -25.29 4.82 -6.10
CA ARG A 298 -25.01 3.41 -6.40
C ARG A 298 -26.33 2.70 -6.68
N SER A 299 -26.41 2.07 -7.85
CA SER A 299 -27.49 1.14 -8.19
C SER A 299 -26.86 -0.25 -8.33
N THR A 300 -27.39 -1.21 -7.59
CA THR A 300 -26.93 -2.60 -7.63
C THR A 300 -28.14 -3.47 -7.93
N ASP A 301 -28.07 -4.29 -8.97
CA ASP A 301 -29.07 -5.26 -9.34
C ASP A 301 -28.48 -6.67 -9.24
N TYR A 302 -28.89 -7.41 -8.25
CA TYR A 302 -28.38 -8.75 -7.99
C TYR A 302 -28.97 -9.80 -8.95
N ASP A 303 -30.02 -9.48 -9.71
CA ASP A 303 -30.53 -10.33 -10.79
C ASP A 303 -29.56 -10.44 -11.96
N ASP A 304 -28.73 -9.38 -12.18
CA ASP A 304 -27.74 -9.30 -13.25
C ASP A 304 -26.36 -9.84 -12.83
N LEU A 305 -26.22 -10.31 -11.60
CA LEU A 305 -24.97 -10.91 -11.10
C LEU A 305 -24.86 -12.36 -11.60
N ASP A 306 -23.74 -12.72 -12.24
CA ASP A 306 -23.51 -14.11 -12.73
C ASP A 306 -23.13 -15.06 -11.56
N VAL A 307 -23.91 -14.98 -10.49
CA VAL A 307 -23.91 -15.88 -9.34
C VAL A 307 -25.35 -16.05 -8.82
N ASP A 308 -25.68 -17.22 -8.33
CA ASP A 308 -27.01 -17.52 -7.81
C ASP A 308 -27.14 -16.94 -6.38
N VAL A 309 -27.38 -15.64 -6.26
CA VAL A 309 -27.71 -14.98 -4.99
C VAL A 309 -29.18 -14.57 -4.97
N ALA A 310 -29.71 -14.26 -3.77
CA ALA A 310 -31.10 -13.83 -3.63
C ALA A 310 -31.38 -12.56 -4.45
N SER A 311 -32.43 -12.58 -5.22
CA SER A 311 -32.79 -11.62 -6.26
C SER A 311 -33.45 -10.36 -5.70
N TYR A 312 -32.76 -9.23 -5.80
CA TYR A 312 -33.27 -7.89 -5.48
C TYR A 312 -32.38 -6.80 -6.08
N ALA A 313 -32.89 -5.59 -6.18
CA ALA A 313 -32.05 -4.45 -6.54
C ALA A 313 -32.11 -3.36 -5.46
N VAL A 314 -31.01 -2.63 -5.30
CA VAL A 314 -30.89 -1.52 -4.36
C VAL A 314 -30.34 -0.29 -5.05
N ASP A 315 -31.11 0.81 -4.99
CA ASP A 315 -30.63 2.13 -5.36
C ASP A 315 -30.28 2.91 -4.09
N SER A 316 -29.00 3.23 -3.92
CA SER A 316 -28.49 4.02 -2.78
C SER A 316 -27.92 5.34 -3.27
N TYR A 317 -28.29 6.44 -2.61
CA TYR A 317 -27.65 7.73 -2.83
C TYR A 317 -27.51 8.47 -1.51
N GLY A 318 -26.47 9.26 -1.42
CA GLY A 318 -26.18 9.95 -0.17
C GLY A 318 -25.09 10.99 -0.29
N ALA A 319 -24.97 11.75 0.80
CA ALA A 319 -23.90 12.70 0.98
C ALA A 319 -23.41 12.67 2.44
N GLY A 320 -22.11 12.91 2.60
CA GLY A 320 -21.48 12.83 3.90
C GLY A 320 -20.37 13.85 4.11
N VAL A 321 -20.03 14.03 5.37
CA VAL A 321 -18.89 14.81 5.83
C VAL A 321 -18.00 13.92 6.69
N SER A 322 -16.69 14.08 6.58
CA SER A 322 -15.71 13.33 7.37
C SER A 322 -14.60 14.22 7.91
N LEU A 323 -14.14 13.91 9.11
CA LEU A 323 -13.00 14.52 9.76
C LEU A 323 -11.92 13.45 9.96
N GLY A 324 -10.70 13.72 9.49
CA GLY A 324 -9.58 12.81 9.67
C GLY A 324 -8.52 13.44 10.56
N TYR A 325 -8.26 12.85 11.73
CA TYR A 325 -7.27 13.29 12.71
C TYR A 325 -6.00 12.44 12.62
N PRO A 326 -4.84 13.00 12.24
CA PRO A 326 -3.58 12.27 12.22
C PRO A 326 -3.08 12.05 13.66
N ILE A 327 -2.90 10.77 14.05
CA ILE A 327 -2.29 10.41 15.35
C ILE A 327 -0.76 10.39 15.20
N SER A 328 -0.29 9.87 14.08
CA SER A 328 1.13 9.76 13.71
C SER A 328 1.30 9.86 12.20
N GLU A 329 2.54 9.74 11.72
CA GLU A 329 2.83 9.71 10.27
C GLU A 329 2.22 8.50 9.55
N THR A 330 1.86 7.45 10.29
CA THR A 330 1.34 6.18 9.74
C THR A 330 -0.08 5.85 10.20
N SER A 331 -0.63 6.59 11.18
CA SER A 331 -1.89 6.27 11.84
C SER A 331 -2.85 7.47 11.86
N ARG A 332 -4.14 7.21 11.62
CA ARG A 332 -5.20 8.22 11.53
C ARG A 332 -6.50 7.72 12.17
N LEU A 333 -7.21 8.62 12.85
CA LEU A 333 -8.63 8.46 13.17
C LEU A 333 -9.49 9.17 12.14
N THR A 334 -10.64 8.61 11.81
CA THR A 334 -11.62 9.21 10.91
C THR A 334 -13.00 9.15 11.53
N PHE A 335 -13.69 10.27 11.55
CA PHE A 335 -15.07 10.36 11.98
C PHE A 335 -15.93 10.82 10.82
N GLY A 336 -17.08 10.21 10.62
CA GLY A 336 -17.97 10.52 9.50
C GLY A 336 -19.43 10.64 9.92
N LEU A 337 -20.15 11.49 9.20
CA LEU A 337 -21.62 11.55 9.23
C LEU A 337 -22.12 11.52 7.80
N THR A 338 -23.02 10.60 7.48
CA THR A 338 -23.57 10.42 6.13
C THR A 338 -25.08 10.31 6.19
N ALA A 339 -25.78 11.08 5.38
CA ALA A 339 -27.19 10.88 5.10
C ALA A 339 -27.32 10.01 3.85
N GLN A 340 -27.97 8.87 3.96
CA GLN A 340 -28.12 7.88 2.89
C GLN A 340 -29.58 7.49 2.73
N GLN A 341 -30.05 7.50 1.49
CA GLN A 341 -31.35 6.98 1.10
C GLN A 341 -31.14 5.67 0.36
N ASP A 342 -31.80 4.62 0.80
CA ASP A 342 -31.80 3.30 0.16
C ASP A 342 -33.20 2.96 -0.32
N LYS A 343 -33.32 2.56 -1.59
CA LYS A 343 -34.58 2.09 -2.16
C LYS A 343 -34.42 0.66 -2.65
N ILE A 344 -35.21 -0.23 -2.07
CA ILE A 344 -35.22 -1.66 -2.42
C ILE A 344 -36.25 -1.90 -3.52
N LYS A 345 -35.87 -2.72 -4.49
CA LYS A 345 -36.76 -3.23 -5.52
C LYS A 345 -36.73 -4.76 -5.45
N THR A 346 -37.88 -5.36 -5.23
CA THR A 346 -38.02 -6.81 -5.19
C THR A 346 -38.25 -7.35 -6.58
N GLY A 347 -37.50 -8.41 -6.95
CA GLY A 347 -37.65 -9.14 -8.22
C GLY A 347 -38.85 -10.09 -8.23
N ARG A 348 -39.01 -10.78 -9.35
CA ARG A 348 -40.11 -11.74 -9.54
C ARG A 348 -40.00 -12.97 -8.63
N TYR A 349 -38.78 -13.37 -8.33
CA TYR A 349 -38.44 -14.57 -7.55
C TYR A 349 -37.85 -14.20 -6.17
N THR A 350 -38.35 -13.13 -5.55
CA THR A 350 -37.89 -12.68 -4.23
C THR A 350 -38.12 -13.77 -3.17
N VAL A 351 -37.14 -13.95 -2.29
CA VAL A 351 -37.18 -14.88 -1.16
C VAL A 351 -38.02 -14.30 0.00
N ASP A 352 -38.48 -15.17 0.90
CA ASP A 352 -39.39 -14.74 2.00
C ASP A 352 -38.73 -13.74 2.94
N GLU A 353 -37.44 -13.88 3.24
CA GLU A 353 -36.71 -12.96 4.12
C GLU A 353 -36.73 -11.51 3.62
N ILE A 354 -36.54 -11.30 2.32
CA ILE A 354 -36.59 -9.97 1.70
C ILE A 354 -38.01 -9.45 1.70
N PHE A 355 -38.98 -10.31 1.34
CA PHE A 355 -40.36 -9.92 1.26
C PHE A 355 -40.92 -9.53 2.64
N ASP A 356 -40.65 -10.30 3.69
CA ASP A 356 -41.09 -10.04 5.05
C ASP A 356 -40.45 -8.76 5.61
N PHE A 357 -39.15 -8.55 5.32
CA PHE A 357 -38.45 -7.31 5.69
C PHE A 357 -39.10 -6.08 5.03
N VAL A 358 -39.33 -6.13 3.71
CA VAL A 358 -39.93 -5.02 2.97
C VAL A 358 -41.38 -4.79 3.41
N ASN A 359 -42.14 -5.84 3.73
CA ASN A 359 -43.52 -5.68 4.25
C ASN A 359 -43.55 -5.05 5.65
N LYS A 360 -42.56 -5.35 6.49
CA LYS A 360 -42.49 -4.83 7.87
C LYS A 360 -41.95 -3.40 7.91
N GLU A 361 -40.82 -3.17 7.26
CA GLU A 361 -40.05 -1.93 7.38
C GLU A 361 -40.29 -0.96 6.21
N GLY A 362 -40.87 -1.43 5.07
CA GLY A 362 -41.04 -0.67 3.82
C GLY A 362 -39.95 -0.98 2.81
N ASP A 363 -39.90 -0.20 1.71
CA ASP A 363 -38.94 -0.38 0.60
C ASP A 363 -38.00 0.83 0.40
N ASN A 364 -38.11 1.84 1.24
CA ASN A 364 -37.44 3.12 1.08
C ASN A 364 -37.02 3.69 2.44
N TYR A 365 -35.72 3.81 2.70
CA TYR A 365 -35.18 4.13 4.02
C TYR A 365 -34.22 5.31 3.95
N LEU A 366 -34.43 6.32 4.79
CA LEU A 366 -33.49 7.41 5.04
C LEU A 366 -32.71 7.11 6.33
N ASN A 367 -31.43 6.89 6.22
CA ASN A 367 -30.55 6.59 7.33
C ASN A 367 -29.48 7.67 7.51
N PHE A 368 -29.30 8.14 8.74
CA PHE A 368 -28.19 8.99 9.15
C PHE A 368 -27.15 8.13 9.83
N LYS A 369 -26.04 7.87 9.15
CA LYS A 369 -24.98 6.98 9.61
C LYS A 369 -23.83 7.78 10.22
N ALA A 370 -23.43 7.45 11.44
CA ALA A 370 -22.21 7.93 12.06
C ALA A 370 -21.14 6.84 11.96
N SER A 371 -19.92 7.22 11.64
CA SER A 371 -18.80 6.30 11.59
C SER A 371 -17.61 6.81 12.41
N ALA A 372 -16.89 5.88 13.03
CA ALA A 372 -15.62 6.11 13.69
C ALA A 372 -14.64 5.04 13.23
N GLY A 373 -13.53 5.46 12.66
CA GLY A 373 -12.52 4.56 12.08
C GLY A 373 -11.12 4.87 12.61
N TRP A 374 -10.32 3.81 12.77
CA TRP A 374 -8.89 3.88 12.96
C TRP A 374 -8.20 3.15 11.83
N SER A 375 -7.14 3.73 11.30
CA SER A 375 -6.31 3.10 10.27
C SER A 375 -4.84 3.36 10.52
N GLU A 376 -4.01 2.36 10.23
CA GLU A 376 -2.56 2.44 10.30
C GLU A 376 -1.95 1.70 9.11
N SER A 377 -0.89 2.27 8.51
CA SER A 377 -0.18 1.61 7.42
C SER A 377 1.32 1.94 7.46
N THR A 378 2.14 0.91 7.56
CA THR A 378 3.61 0.95 7.50
C THR A 378 4.16 0.26 6.26
N LEU A 379 3.31 -0.02 5.27
CA LEU A 379 3.69 -0.73 4.05
C LEU A 379 4.77 0.04 3.28
N ASN A 380 5.78 -0.67 2.82
CA ASN A 380 6.89 -0.10 2.06
C ASN A 380 6.53 0.32 0.63
N LYS A 381 5.39 -0.17 0.09
CA LYS A 381 4.85 0.17 -1.25
C LYS A 381 3.34 0.10 -1.22
N GLY A 382 2.68 0.95 -2.03
CA GLY A 382 1.21 0.91 -2.19
C GLY A 382 0.73 -0.31 -2.98
N VAL A 383 1.50 -0.72 -4.00
CA VAL A 383 1.22 -1.92 -4.81
C VAL A 383 2.40 -2.87 -4.67
N LEU A 384 2.12 -4.19 -4.61
CA LEU A 384 3.11 -5.24 -4.45
C LEU A 384 4.02 -5.01 -3.22
N ALA A 385 3.45 -4.65 -2.07
CA ALA A 385 4.20 -4.53 -0.82
C ALA A 385 4.91 -5.85 -0.46
N THR A 386 6.08 -5.73 0.16
CA THR A 386 6.90 -6.85 0.61
C THR A 386 7.27 -6.76 2.08
N ARG A 387 6.96 -5.64 2.74
CA ARG A 387 7.31 -5.38 4.14
C ARG A 387 6.32 -4.40 4.77
N GLY A 388 6.07 -4.59 6.06
CA GLY A 388 5.21 -3.72 6.85
C GLY A 388 3.81 -4.31 7.04
N HIS A 389 2.94 -3.55 7.67
CA HIS A 389 1.56 -3.94 7.92
C HIS A 389 0.58 -2.82 7.58
N SER A 390 -0.67 -3.19 7.40
CA SER A 390 -1.79 -2.24 7.30
C SER A 390 -2.96 -2.82 8.08
N GLN A 391 -3.61 -1.97 8.88
CA GLN A 391 -4.76 -2.32 9.70
C GLN A 391 -5.81 -1.24 9.60
N SER A 392 -7.08 -1.62 9.67
CA SER A 392 -8.20 -0.69 9.81
C SER A 392 -9.30 -1.31 10.66
N LEU A 393 -9.88 -0.50 11.52
CA LEU A 393 -11.05 -0.83 12.32
C LEU A 393 -12.07 0.28 12.13
N VAL A 394 -13.30 -0.06 11.73
CA VAL A 394 -14.36 0.90 11.47
C VAL A 394 -15.62 0.44 12.18
N LEU A 395 -16.19 1.33 12.98
CA LEU A 395 -17.53 1.20 13.55
C LEU A 395 -18.44 2.16 12.77
N GLU A 396 -19.50 1.65 12.20
CA GLU A 396 -20.60 2.43 11.61
C GLU A 396 -21.88 2.13 12.37
N THR A 397 -22.67 3.14 12.67
CA THR A 397 -23.99 2.99 13.32
C THR A 397 -24.94 4.03 12.78
N THR A 398 -26.20 3.68 12.66
CA THR A 398 -27.25 4.64 12.39
C THR A 398 -27.49 5.53 13.63
N THR A 399 -28.01 6.73 13.43
CA THR A 399 -28.26 7.70 14.51
C THR A 399 -29.76 7.95 14.67
N PRO A 400 -30.22 8.55 15.78
CA PRO A 400 -31.62 8.92 15.95
C PRO A 400 -32.11 9.76 14.77
N GLY A 401 -33.31 9.43 14.28
CA GLY A 401 -33.90 10.02 13.08
C GLY A 401 -33.71 9.17 11.81
N SER A 402 -32.98 8.06 11.90
CA SER A 402 -32.93 7.05 10.84
C SER A 402 -34.17 6.18 10.84
N ASP A 403 -34.60 5.71 9.68
CA ASP A 403 -35.70 4.76 9.53
C ASP A 403 -35.33 3.37 10.07
N LEU A 404 -34.07 2.96 9.92
CA LEU A 404 -33.54 1.70 10.44
C LEU A 404 -32.46 1.94 11.49
N SER A 405 -32.40 1.03 12.48
CA SER A 405 -31.43 1.09 13.58
C SER A 405 -30.51 -0.13 13.55
N PHE A 406 -29.26 0.06 13.10
CA PHE A 406 -28.26 -1.00 13.04
C PHE A 406 -26.85 -0.45 13.20
N PHE A 407 -25.91 -1.35 13.46
CA PHE A 407 -24.47 -1.03 13.48
C PHE A 407 -23.67 -2.11 12.77
N LYS A 408 -22.45 -1.73 12.34
CA LYS A 408 -21.46 -2.63 11.75
C LYS A 408 -20.10 -2.32 12.36
N LEU A 409 -19.32 -3.36 12.63
CA LEU A 409 -17.93 -3.30 13.08
C LEU A 409 -17.07 -4.12 12.12
N ASP A 410 -16.20 -3.45 11.42
CA ASP A 410 -15.33 -4.04 10.40
C ASP A 410 -13.86 -3.90 10.79
N TYR A 411 -13.11 -5.00 10.77
CA TYR A 411 -11.67 -5.03 10.93
C TYR A 411 -11.01 -5.66 9.71
N ARG A 412 -10.00 -4.99 9.17
CA ARG A 412 -9.13 -5.49 8.10
C ARG A 412 -7.68 -5.37 8.52
N GLY A 413 -6.93 -6.46 8.35
CA GLY A 413 -5.52 -6.49 8.67
C GLY A 413 -4.71 -7.23 7.62
N GLN A 414 -3.51 -6.72 7.32
CA GLN A 414 -2.52 -7.44 6.51
C GLN A 414 -1.10 -7.15 7.01
N LEU A 415 -0.27 -8.18 6.97
CA LEU A 415 1.12 -8.14 7.38
C LEU A 415 2.00 -8.76 6.30
N PHE A 416 3.05 -8.07 5.90
CA PHE A 416 4.09 -8.57 5.01
C PHE A 416 5.39 -8.71 5.79
N GLN A 417 5.84 -9.94 5.98
CA GLN A 417 7.07 -10.27 6.69
C GLN A 417 8.08 -10.88 5.71
N PRO A 418 9.19 -10.20 5.39
CA PRO A 418 10.28 -10.80 4.63
C PRO A 418 10.86 -11.98 5.40
N LEU A 419 10.93 -13.15 4.78
CA LEU A 419 11.59 -14.35 5.31
C LEU A 419 13.03 -14.44 4.82
N SER A 420 13.27 -13.95 3.60
CA SER A 420 14.58 -13.80 2.99
C SER A 420 14.54 -12.71 1.92
N GLU A 421 15.62 -12.49 1.19
CA GLU A 421 15.66 -11.51 0.08
C GLU A 421 14.60 -11.78 -1.00
N ASN A 422 14.23 -13.05 -1.20
CA ASN A 422 13.35 -13.50 -2.28
C ASN A 422 11.97 -13.99 -1.82
N TYR A 423 11.79 -14.24 -0.53
CA TYR A 423 10.56 -14.82 0.02
C TYR A 423 9.92 -13.89 1.04
N THR A 424 8.61 -13.65 0.86
CA THR A 424 7.82 -12.84 1.79
C THR A 424 6.58 -13.62 2.22
N MET A 425 6.32 -13.69 3.51
CA MET A 425 5.06 -14.17 4.05
C MET A 425 4.07 -13.00 4.09
N ARG A 426 2.88 -13.18 3.53
CA ARG A 426 1.73 -12.29 3.71
C ARG A 426 0.70 -13.01 4.56
N LEU A 427 0.25 -12.36 5.63
CA LEU A 427 -0.93 -12.75 6.39
C LEU A 427 -1.99 -11.68 6.18
N HIS A 428 -3.24 -12.09 6.02
CA HIS A 428 -4.37 -11.16 5.92
C HIS A 428 -5.58 -11.71 6.65
N THR A 429 -6.41 -10.82 7.15
CA THR A 429 -7.67 -11.15 7.81
C THR A 429 -8.69 -10.05 7.61
N GLU A 430 -9.95 -10.43 7.54
CA GLU A 430 -11.09 -9.55 7.54
C GLU A 430 -12.16 -10.13 8.46
N LEU A 431 -12.62 -9.31 9.40
CA LEU A 431 -13.64 -9.65 10.39
C LEU A 431 -14.74 -8.62 10.28
N GLY A 432 -15.97 -9.06 10.25
CA GLY A 432 -17.15 -8.20 10.22
C GLY A 432 -18.21 -8.69 11.18
N TYR A 433 -18.85 -7.77 11.88
CA TYR A 433 -20.03 -8.04 12.70
C TYR A 433 -21.01 -6.88 12.57
N GLY A 434 -22.26 -7.21 12.29
CA GLY A 434 -23.33 -6.23 12.27
C GLY A 434 -24.59 -6.76 12.92
N ASP A 435 -25.40 -5.87 13.49
CA ASP A 435 -26.68 -6.24 14.09
C ASP A 435 -27.64 -5.05 14.13
N GLY A 436 -28.91 -5.36 14.23
CA GLY A 436 -29.96 -4.37 14.51
C GLY A 436 -30.05 -4.03 15.99
N TYR A 437 -30.59 -2.86 16.29
CA TYR A 437 -30.95 -2.47 17.65
C TYR A 437 -32.27 -1.64 17.64
N GLY A 438 -32.85 -1.45 18.81
CA GLY A 438 -34.10 -0.70 18.94
C GLY A 438 -35.27 -1.38 18.25
N SER A 439 -35.82 -0.78 17.20
CA SER A 439 -36.94 -1.31 16.43
C SER A 439 -36.57 -2.27 15.31
N THR A 440 -35.29 -2.34 14.95
CA THR A 440 -34.78 -3.18 13.86
C THR A 440 -34.20 -4.49 14.44
N ASP A 441 -34.79 -5.64 14.07
CA ASP A 441 -34.53 -6.93 14.72
C ASP A 441 -33.12 -7.51 14.39
N GLY A 442 -32.53 -7.15 13.26
CA GLY A 442 -31.23 -7.66 12.82
C GLY A 442 -30.56 -6.70 11.85
N LEU A 443 -29.42 -7.10 11.33
CA LEU A 443 -28.77 -6.36 10.25
C LEU A 443 -29.68 -6.38 9.01
N PRO A 444 -29.97 -5.23 8.37
CA PRO A 444 -30.73 -5.22 7.13
C PRO A 444 -30.05 -6.10 6.08
N PHE A 445 -30.79 -6.95 5.38
CA PHE A 445 -30.26 -7.96 4.47
C PHE A 445 -29.32 -7.39 3.39
N TYR A 446 -29.55 -6.19 2.91
CA TYR A 446 -28.73 -5.51 1.92
C TYR A 446 -27.39 -4.96 2.48
N GLU A 447 -27.22 -5.02 3.78
CA GLU A 447 -25.96 -4.74 4.50
C GLU A 447 -25.20 -6.02 4.91
N ASN A 448 -25.74 -7.21 4.59
CA ASN A 448 -25.11 -8.49 4.89
C ASN A 448 -23.72 -8.60 4.28
N TYR A 449 -22.88 -9.37 4.98
CA TYR A 449 -21.58 -9.80 4.49
C TYR A 449 -21.72 -11.01 3.57
N TYR A 450 -20.81 -11.11 2.62
CA TYR A 450 -20.67 -12.24 1.70
C TYR A 450 -19.23 -12.74 1.70
N ALA A 451 -19.02 -14.01 1.41
CA ALA A 451 -17.70 -14.60 1.28
C ALA A 451 -17.65 -15.63 0.13
N GLY A 452 -16.44 -15.98 -0.30
CA GLY A 452 -16.15 -16.74 -1.50
C GLY A 452 -15.65 -15.85 -2.63
N GLY A 453 -14.97 -16.42 -3.61
CA GLY A 453 -14.45 -15.71 -4.76
C GLY A 453 -12.98 -15.30 -4.64
N PHE A 454 -12.48 -14.67 -5.71
CA PHE A 454 -11.07 -14.32 -5.89
C PHE A 454 -10.52 -13.42 -4.76
N ASN A 455 -11.34 -12.51 -4.24
CA ASN A 455 -10.97 -11.49 -3.24
C ASN A 455 -11.28 -11.90 -1.79
N SER A 456 -11.77 -13.11 -1.59
CA SER A 456 -12.22 -13.61 -0.30
C SER A 456 -11.57 -14.99 -0.06
N VAL A 457 -12.33 -16.07 -0.11
CA VAL A 457 -11.83 -17.43 0.01
C VAL A 457 -11.75 -18.04 -1.39
N ARG A 458 -10.56 -18.04 -1.97
CA ARG A 458 -10.34 -18.57 -3.34
C ARG A 458 -10.66 -20.05 -3.41
N GLY A 459 -11.09 -20.53 -4.58
CA GLY A 459 -11.54 -21.92 -4.77
C GLY A 459 -13.02 -22.16 -4.53
N PHE A 460 -13.72 -21.14 -4.02
CA PHE A 460 -15.17 -21.12 -3.90
C PHE A 460 -15.75 -20.04 -4.85
N LYS A 461 -16.93 -20.30 -5.39
CA LYS A 461 -17.65 -19.35 -6.26
C LYS A 461 -17.93 -18.08 -5.49
N ASP A 462 -17.94 -16.95 -6.19
CA ASP A 462 -18.10 -15.63 -5.57
C ASP A 462 -19.43 -15.53 -4.82
N SER A 463 -19.37 -14.97 -3.59
CA SER A 463 -20.53 -14.69 -2.72
C SER A 463 -21.38 -15.91 -2.33
N THR A 464 -20.89 -17.15 -2.49
CA THR A 464 -21.68 -18.37 -2.26
C THR A 464 -21.44 -19.05 -0.92
N LEU A 465 -20.51 -18.57 -0.10
CA LEU A 465 -20.28 -19.08 1.25
C LEU A 465 -21.24 -18.46 2.26
N GLY A 466 -21.75 -19.26 3.20
CA GLY A 466 -22.54 -18.78 4.31
C GLY A 466 -24.00 -19.19 4.28
N PRO A 467 -24.87 -18.41 4.98
CA PRO A 467 -26.30 -18.68 5.08
C PRO A 467 -27.01 -18.69 3.74
N ARG A 468 -28.04 -19.52 3.66
CA ARG A 468 -28.94 -19.62 2.52
C ARG A 468 -30.30 -19.04 2.88
N SER A 469 -30.98 -18.49 1.88
CA SER A 469 -32.36 -18.04 1.98
C SER A 469 -33.35 -19.22 2.08
N THR A 470 -34.60 -18.92 2.34
CA THR A 470 -35.72 -19.79 1.94
C THR A 470 -35.73 -19.94 0.41
N PRO A 471 -36.34 -21.00 -0.13
CA PRO A 471 -36.57 -21.09 -1.57
C PRO A 471 -37.28 -19.84 -2.12
N SER A 472 -36.94 -19.46 -3.35
CA SER A 472 -37.60 -18.35 -4.03
C SER A 472 -39.11 -18.56 -4.15
N ARG A 473 -39.89 -17.48 -4.18
CA ARG A 473 -41.32 -17.55 -4.43
C ARG A 473 -41.58 -17.98 -5.88
N GLY A 474 -42.49 -18.94 -6.04
CA GLY A 474 -42.90 -19.40 -7.36
C GLY A 474 -43.63 -18.32 -8.16
N VAL A 475 -43.77 -18.52 -9.48
CA VAL A 475 -44.56 -17.66 -10.35
C VAL A 475 -46.04 -18.07 -10.26
N GLY A 476 -46.91 -17.18 -9.84
CA GLY A 476 -48.37 -17.43 -9.80
C GLY A 476 -48.95 -17.65 -11.22
N GLN A 477 -50.15 -18.25 -11.29
CA GLN A 477 -50.84 -18.60 -12.55
C GLN A 477 -51.05 -17.41 -13.51
N THR A 478 -51.01 -16.18 -13.00
CA THR A 478 -51.17 -14.95 -13.79
C THR A 478 -49.81 -14.34 -14.21
N GLY A 479 -48.68 -15.01 -13.95
CA GLY A 479 -47.36 -14.46 -14.20
C GLY A 479 -46.88 -13.45 -13.15
N ASN A 480 -47.64 -13.22 -12.09
CA ASN A 480 -47.23 -12.40 -10.95
C ASN A 480 -46.43 -13.25 -9.95
N GLN A 481 -45.70 -12.58 -9.05
CA GLN A 481 -44.96 -13.24 -7.98
C GLN A 481 -45.91 -14.11 -7.13
N GLY A 482 -45.51 -15.36 -6.84
CA GLY A 482 -46.25 -16.24 -5.93
C GLY A 482 -46.28 -15.68 -4.50
N THR A 483 -47.26 -16.11 -3.73
CA THR A 483 -47.44 -15.68 -2.34
C THR A 483 -46.63 -16.53 -1.35
N LEU A 484 -46.13 -17.68 -1.77
CA LEU A 484 -45.44 -18.65 -0.93
C LEU A 484 -44.08 -19.06 -1.58
N ALA A 485 -43.12 -19.45 -0.74
CA ALA A 485 -41.90 -20.07 -1.20
C ALA A 485 -42.21 -21.36 -2.00
N ASP A 486 -41.55 -21.54 -3.12
CA ASP A 486 -41.68 -22.74 -3.96
C ASP A 486 -40.68 -23.80 -3.50
N PRO A 487 -41.12 -24.89 -2.91
CA PRO A 487 -40.21 -25.93 -2.39
C PRO A 487 -39.37 -26.64 -3.47
N ASP A 488 -39.74 -26.48 -4.75
CA ASP A 488 -38.98 -27.02 -5.89
C ASP A 488 -37.82 -26.08 -6.33
N GLN A 489 -37.71 -24.86 -5.72
CA GLN A 489 -36.61 -23.94 -5.95
C GLN A 489 -35.48 -24.14 -4.94
N ASP A 490 -34.24 -24.06 -5.38
CA ASP A 490 -33.08 -24.19 -4.50
C ASP A 490 -32.90 -22.93 -3.62
N PRO A 491 -32.54 -23.07 -2.33
CA PRO A 491 -32.15 -21.95 -1.47
C PRO A 491 -30.92 -21.23 -1.99
N LEU A 492 -31.01 -19.88 -2.09
CA LEU A 492 -29.95 -19.03 -2.64
C LEU A 492 -29.01 -18.50 -1.57
N PRO A 493 -27.73 -18.21 -1.87
CA PRO A 493 -26.84 -17.47 -0.98
C PRO A 493 -27.47 -16.15 -0.54
N PHE A 494 -27.49 -15.91 0.78
CA PHE A 494 -28.15 -14.73 1.35
C PHE A 494 -27.21 -13.84 2.15
N GLY A 495 -25.96 -14.29 2.35
CA GLY A 495 -25.03 -13.63 3.23
C GLY A 495 -25.41 -13.76 4.70
N GLY A 496 -24.75 -13.00 5.56
CA GLY A 496 -25.02 -13.01 6.99
C GLY A 496 -24.44 -11.82 7.71
N ASN A 497 -24.65 -11.77 9.02
CA ASN A 497 -24.26 -10.63 9.84
C ASN A 497 -22.86 -10.78 10.50
N VAL A 498 -22.20 -11.93 10.34
CA VAL A 498 -20.85 -12.20 10.87
C VAL A 498 -19.95 -12.70 9.76
N LEU A 499 -18.85 -11.97 9.49
CA LEU A 499 -17.80 -12.36 8.54
C LEU A 499 -16.53 -12.74 9.30
N ILE A 500 -15.98 -13.89 9.00
CA ILE A 500 -14.66 -14.32 9.48
C ILE A 500 -13.90 -14.88 8.29
N GLN A 501 -12.88 -14.18 7.84
CA GLN A 501 -12.01 -14.66 6.76
C GLN A 501 -10.57 -14.21 6.92
N GLY A 502 -9.66 -14.97 6.32
CA GLY A 502 -8.25 -14.62 6.29
C GLY A 502 -7.44 -15.69 5.58
N GLY A 503 -6.14 -15.46 5.52
CA GLY A 503 -5.24 -16.40 4.85
C GLY A 503 -3.78 -16.10 5.06
N ALA A 504 -2.97 -17.04 4.61
CA ALA A 504 -1.52 -16.94 4.59
C ALA A 504 -1.02 -17.18 3.16
N GLU A 505 -0.12 -16.33 2.69
CA GLU A 505 0.48 -16.44 1.36
C GLU A 505 2.00 -16.41 1.47
N LEU A 506 2.66 -17.37 0.86
CA LEU A 506 4.09 -17.33 0.61
C LEU A 506 4.34 -16.75 -0.77
N LEU A 507 4.88 -15.53 -0.80
CA LEU A 507 5.26 -14.82 -2.01
C LEU A 507 6.68 -15.22 -2.42
N PHE A 508 6.88 -15.56 -3.69
CA PHE A 508 8.17 -16.01 -4.21
C PHE A 508 8.38 -15.58 -5.67
N PRO A 509 9.65 -15.42 -6.10
CA PRO A 509 9.98 -15.08 -7.48
C PRO A 509 9.89 -16.30 -8.40
N LEU A 510 9.52 -16.09 -9.66
CA LEU A 510 9.61 -17.12 -10.69
C LEU A 510 11.05 -17.24 -11.20
N PRO A 511 11.68 -18.43 -11.18
CA PRO A 511 13.09 -18.59 -11.53
C PRO A 511 13.44 -18.26 -12.98
N PHE A 512 12.44 -18.21 -13.87
CA PHE A 512 12.63 -17.97 -15.32
C PHE A 512 12.39 -16.51 -15.74
N VAL A 513 11.91 -15.65 -14.84
CA VAL A 513 11.59 -14.25 -15.12
C VAL A 513 12.65 -13.35 -14.51
N LYS A 514 13.39 -12.61 -15.34
CA LYS A 514 14.48 -11.72 -14.87
C LYS A 514 13.97 -10.43 -14.22
N ASP A 515 12.89 -9.83 -14.75
CA ASP A 515 12.27 -8.63 -14.18
C ASP A 515 10.94 -8.99 -13.51
N GLN A 516 10.95 -9.02 -12.20
CA GLN A 516 9.81 -9.40 -11.37
C GLN A 516 9.13 -8.21 -10.68
N ARG A 517 9.47 -6.97 -11.07
CA ARG A 517 8.91 -5.77 -10.43
C ARG A 517 7.40 -5.62 -10.66
N SER A 518 6.89 -6.20 -11.74
CA SER A 518 5.47 -6.20 -12.10
C SER A 518 4.78 -7.54 -11.88
N LEU A 519 5.50 -8.57 -11.42
CA LEU A 519 4.96 -9.92 -11.28
C LEU A 519 5.03 -10.37 -9.81
N ARG A 520 3.95 -10.96 -9.33
CA ARG A 520 3.87 -11.58 -8.00
C ARG A 520 3.30 -12.98 -8.13
N THR A 521 3.99 -13.95 -7.58
CA THR A 521 3.52 -15.33 -7.45
C THR A 521 3.35 -15.70 -5.99
N SER A 522 2.38 -16.53 -5.68
CA SER A 522 2.10 -16.96 -4.33
C SER A 522 1.66 -18.42 -4.25
N LEU A 523 2.03 -19.08 -3.15
CA LEU A 523 1.32 -20.22 -2.61
C LEU A 523 0.45 -19.68 -1.49
N PHE A 524 -0.83 -20.06 -1.45
CA PHE A 524 -1.75 -19.54 -0.47
C PHE A 524 -2.56 -20.62 0.22
N TRP A 525 -2.99 -20.29 1.41
CA TRP A 525 -4.01 -20.97 2.18
C TRP A 525 -5.02 -19.93 2.64
N ASP A 526 -6.27 -20.08 2.20
CA ASP A 526 -7.39 -19.22 2.58
C ASP A 526 -8.36 -19.97 3.47
N VAL A 527 -8.95 -19.26 4.40
CA VAL A 527 -9.96 -19.79 5.32
C VAL A 527 -11.00 -18.70 5.58
N GLY A 528 -12.26 -19.03 5.58
CA GLY A 528 -13.30 -18.09 5.90
C GLY A 528 -14.71 -18.63 5.71
N ASN A 529 -15.66 -17.92 6.27
CA ASN A 529 -17.10 -18.13 6.04
C ASN A 529 -17.88 -16.90 6.53
N VAL A 530 -19.14 -16.86 6.15
CA VAL A 530 -20.13 -15.93 6.68
C VAL A 530 -21.12 -16.73 7.53
N PHE A 531 -21.59 -16.13 8.61
CA PHE A 531 -22.50 -16.74 9.56
C PHE A 531 -23.69 -15.81 9.84
N ASP A 532 -24.79 -16.42 10.26
CA ASP A 532 -25.94 -15.71 10.81
C ASP A 532 -26.09 -16.02 12.30
N SER A 533 -25.95 -14.99 13.15
CA SER A 533 -26.04 -15.14 14.61
C SER A 533 -27.48 -15.16 15.12
N LYS A 534 -28.46 -14.85 14.27
CA LYS A 534 -29.88 -14.72 14.62
C LYS A 534 -30.80 -15.45 13.65
N CYS A 535 -30.32 -16.52 13.02
CA CYS A 535 -31.15 -17.28 12.08
C CYS A 535 -32.43 -17.80 12.73
N ASP A 536 -33.55 -17.35 12.22
CA ASP A 536 -34.84 -17.85 12.63
C ASP A 536 -35.17 -19.17 11.92
N GLN A 537 -35.20 -20.25 12.68
CA GLN A 537 -35.57 -21.59 12.22
C GLN A 537 -37.07 -21.85 12.39
N SER A 538 -37.83 -20.87 12.90
CA SER A 538 -39.29 -21.04 13.06
C SER A 538 -39.97 -21.18 11.69
N THR A 539 -41.00 -21.97 11.64
CA THR A 539 -41.86 -22.10 10.47
C THR A 539 -42.56 -20.76 10.24
N ASN A 540 -42.19 -20.06 9.16
CA ASN A 540 -42.96 -18.92 8.69
C ASN A 540 -44.42 -19.34 8.49
N GLY A 541 -45.36 -18.41 8.55
CA GLY A 541 -46.79 -18.71 8.36
C GLY A 541 -47.15 -19.51 7.10
N ASN A 542 -46.17 -19.80 6.26
CA ASN A 542 -46.23 -20.55 5.02
C ASN A 542 -45.76 -22.01 5.13
N GLY A 543 -45.37 -22.48 6.32
CA GLY A 543 -44.97 -23.87 6.53
C GLY A 543 -43.55 -24.26 6.10
N VAL A 544 -42.75 -23.34 5.61
CA VAL A 544 -41.34 -23.55 5.23
C VAL A 544 -40.44 -23.02 6.34
N SER A 545 -39.61 -23.91 6.93
CA SER A 545 -38.59 -23.55 7.92
C SER A 545 -37.20 -23.70 7.37
N LYS A 546 -36.27 -22.84 7.80
CA LYS A 546 -34.85 -23.00 7.49
C LYS A 546 -34.26 -24.20 8.23
N SER A 547 -33.49 -25.01 7.54
CA SER A 547 -32.68 -26.07 8.16
C SER A 547 -31.44 -25.46 8.85
N ASN A 548 -30.82 -26.21 9.77
CA ASN A 548 -29.57 -25.80 10.40
C ASN A 548 -28.45 -25.51 9.37
N THR A 549 -28.44 -26.20 8.25
CA THR A 549 -27.48 -25.99 7.15
C THR A 549 -27.73 -24.69 6.40
N GLN A 550 -28.98 -24.22 6.32
CA GLN A 550 -29.33 -22.93 5.71
C GLN A 550 -28.97 -21.74 6.63
N CYS A 551 -29.07 -21.91 7.95
CA CYS A 551 -28.73 -20.90 8.92
C CYS A 551 -27.23 -20.61 9.02
N ASN A 552 -26.40 -21.65 8.96
CA ASN A 552 -24.95 -21.53 9.15
C ASN A 552 -24.58 -20.74 10.43
N ASP A 553 -24.95 -21.28 11.58
CA ASP A 553 -24.62 -20.69 12.89
C ASP A 553 -23.11 -20.52 13.07
N VAL A 554 -22.71 -19.54 13.90
CA VAL A 554 -21.31 -19.22 14.16
C VAL A 554 -20.58 -20.42 14.73
N SER A 555 -19.80 -21.12 13.90
CA SER A 555 -19.02 -22.30 14.29
C SER A 555 -17.74 -22.42 13.48
N LEU A 556 -16.62 -22.62 14.16
CA LEU A 556 -15.34 -22.90 13.51
C LEU A 556 -15.37 -24.24 12.72
N SER A 557 -16.31 -25.14 13.04
CA SER A 557 -16.50 -26.36 12.26
C SER A 557 -17.04 -26.09 10.86
N ASN A 558 -17.70 -24.96 10.64
CA ASN A 558 -18.32 -24.57 9.38
C ASN A 558 -17.42 -23.67 8.52
N MET A 559 -16.17 -23.44 8.93
CA MET A 559 -15.20 -22.68 8.12
C MET A 559 -14.87 -23.41 6.83
N ALA A 560 -14.97 -22.73 5.69
CA ALA A 560 -14.43 -23.18 4.42
C ALA A 560 -12.92 -22.95 4.38
N SER A 561 -12.15 -23.81 3.71
CA SER A 561 -10.74 -23.55 3.48
C SER A 561 -10.26 -24.09 2.14
N SER A 562 -9.26 -23.45 1.57
CA SER A 562 -8.64 -23.83 0.31
C SER A 562 -7.14 -23.59 0.33
N VAL A 563 -6.42 -24.29 -0.54
CA VAL A 563 -5.01 -24.07 -0.83
C VAL A 563 -4.83 -23.92 -2.32
N GLY A 564 -3.83 -23.14 -2.74
CA GLY A 564 -3.65 -22.93 -4.16
C GLY A 564 -2.41 -22.13 -4.52
N VAL A 565 -2.33 -21.83 -5.82
CA VAL A 565 -1.29 -21.00 -6.42
C VAL A 565 -1.92 -19.77 -7.06
N GLY A 566 -1.29 -18.62 -6.87
CA GLY A 566 -1.72 -17.35 -7.42
C GLY A 566 -0.62 -16.68 -8.23
N VAL A 567 -1.02 -15.97 -9.27
CA VAL A 567 -0.14 -15.13 -10.09
C VAL A 567 -0.83 -13.80 -10.32
N THR A 568 -0.17 -12.71 -9.97
CA THR A 568 -0.62 -11.35 -10.29
C THR A 568 0.45 -10.66 -11.12
N TRP A 569 0.06 -10.17 -12.29
CA TRP A 569 0.90 -9.43 -13.19
C TRP A 569 0.34 -8.02 -13.40
N VAL A 570 1.10 -7.00 -13.00
CA VAL A 570 0.73 -5.60 -13.21
C VAL A 570 1.02 -5.23 -14.65
N THR A 571 -0.02 -5.06 -15.43
CA THR A 571 0.02 -4.68 -16.86
C THR A 571 -0.32 -3.20 -17.04
N ALA A 572 -0.17 -2.69 -18.27
CA ALA A 572 -0.60 -1.33 -18.61
C ALA A 572 -2.13 -1.13 -18.48
N LEU A 573 -2.92 -2.20 -18.56
CA LEU A 573 -4.38 -2.19 -18.40
C LEU A 573 -4.82 -2.40 -16.93
N GLY A 574 -3.86 -2.55 -16.02
CA GLY A 574 -4.10 -2.90 -14.62
C GLY A 574 -3.58 -4.29 -14.25
N PRO A 575 -3.76 -4.72 -12.99
CA PRO A 575 -3.35 -6.04 -12.58
C PRO A 575 -4.19 -7.13 -13.24
N LEU A 576 -3.52 -8.11 -13.81
CA LEU A 576 -4.09 -9.36 -14.30
C LEU A 576 -3.74 -10.45 -13.28
N SER A 577 -4.75 -11.04 -12.69
CA SER A 577 -4.59 -12.00 -11.60
C SER A 577 -5.27 -13.32 -11.92
N PHE A 578 -4.57 -14.42 -11.61
CA PHE A 578 -5.05 -15.78 -11.76
C PHE A 578 -4.86 -16.55 -10.46
N ALA A 579 -5.80 -17.42 -10.13
CA ALA A 579 -5.70 -18.36 -9.03
C ALA A 579 -6.18 -19.74 -9.46
N LEU A 580 -5.41 -20.76 -9.07
CA LEU A 580 -5.82 -22.16 -9.10
C LEU A 580 -5.91 -22.62 -7.64
N ALA A 581 -7.10 -22.89 -7.16
CA ALA A 581 -7.37 -23.21 -5.77
C ALA A 581 -8.10 -24.55 -5.65
N MET A 582 -7.67 -25.34 -4.69
CA MET A 582 -8.30 -26.62 -4.34
C MET A 582 -8.96 -26.46 -2.96
N PRO A 583 -10.27 -26.65 -2.84
CA PRO A 583 -10.94 -26.70 -1.56
C PRO A 583 -10.40 -27.85 -0.70
N VAL A 584 -9.97 -27.52 0.52
CA VAL A 584 -9.50 -28.49 1.52
C VAL A 584 -10.65 -28.89 2.44
N LYS A 585 -11.45 -27.90 2.84
CA LYS A 585 -12.64 -28.09 3.63
C LYS A 585 -13.80 -27.34 2.99
N LYS A 586 -14.84 -28.07 2.65
CA LYS A 586 -16.03 -27.59 1.96
C LYS A 586 -17.24 -27.72 2.89
N PRO A 587 -17.90 -26.61 3.30
CA PRO A 587 -19.22 -26.66 3.92
C PRO A 587 -20.27 -27.26 2.97
N ASP A 588 -21.34 -27.82 3.52
CA ASP A 588 -22.32 -28.62 2.76
C ASP A 588 -22.94 -27.89 1.56
N ASN A 589 -23.24 -26.61 1.70
CA ASN A 589 -23.89 -25.80 0.65
C ASN A 589 -22.91 -24.93 -0.16
N ALA A 590 -21.59 -25.13 -0.01
CA ALA A 590 -20.61 -24.31 -0.69
C ALA A 590 -20.45 -24.72 -2.16
N GLU A 591 -20.39 -23.75 -3.05
CA GLU A 591 -20.08 -23.95 -4.47
C GLU A 591 -18.60 -23.71 -4.73
N THR A 592 -17.98 -24.58 -5.53
CA THR A 592 -16.54 -24.53 -5.77
C THR A 592 -16.23 -24.02 -7.17
N GLN A 593 -15.15 -23.22 -7.27
CA GLN A 593 -14.62 -22.71 -8.53
C GLN A 593 -13.09 -22.76 -8.49
N VAL A 594 -12.52 -23.81 -9.06
CA VAL A 594 -11.08 -24.12 -8.97
C VAL A 594 -10.21 -23.09 -9.66
N PHE A 595 -10.64 -22.60 -10.83
CA PHE A 595 -9.93 -21.57 -11.59
C PHE A 595 -10.66 -20.25 -11.49
N GLN A 596 -9.94 -19.23 -11.08
CA GLN A 596 -10.48 -17.88 -10.94
C GLN A 596 -9.52 -16.87 -11.56
N PHE A 597 -10.06 -15.83 -12.20
CA PHE A 597 -9.24 -14.75 -12.75
C PHE A 597 -9.94 -13.40 -12.62
N SER A 598 -9.12 -12.33 -12.65
CA SER A 598 -9.56 -10.95 -12.63
C SER A 598 -8.60 -10.09 -13.44
N LEU A 599 -9.11 -9.12 -14.18
CA LEU A 599 -8.35 -8.15 -14.96
C LEU A 599 -8.77 -6.73 -14.59
N GLY A 600 -7.79 -5.85 -14.34
CA GLY A 600 -8.02 -4.42 -14.15
C GLY A 600 -8.64 -4.02 -12.79
N GLN A 601 -8.85 -4.96 -11.87
CA GLN A 601 -9.24 -4.64 -10.50
C GLN A 601 -7.99 -4.42 -9.64
N THR A 602 -7.89 -3.25 -9.02
CA THR A 602 -6.95 -3.00 -7.92
C THR A 602 -7.62 -3.39 -6.61
N PHE A 603 -7.01 -4.28 -5.87
CA PHE A 603 -7.49 -4.83 -4.60
C PHE A 603 -6.84 -4.13 -3.43
#